data_7737e4c75a5345d0e75f9098e1832c74
#
_entry.id   7737e4c75a5345d0e75f9098e1832c74
#
_cell.length_a   1.000
_cell.length_b   1.000
_cell.length_c   1.000
_cell.angle_alpha   90.00
_cell.angle_beta   90.00
_cell.angle_gamma   90.00
#
_symmetry.space_group_name_H-M   'P 1'
#
loop_
_entity.id
_entity.type
_entity.pdbx_description
1 polymer ?
#
loop_
_entity_poly.entity_id
_entity_poly.type
_entity_poly.pdbx_seq_one_letter_code
_entity_poly.pdbx_strand_id
1 'polypeptide(L)'
;MDKQVYLRELFRRADCGEPLIVAGVGCGLTARGAAAGGADLLCTYNTAVYRIHGVPTAMAFLPYDDCNQLTFNVAGQVIAAAGQTPVALGLGAHDPRRNLERMVENAMRIGAVGIANEPFIGMYSGDLRRQMDAVGLGFSRELELINTASRKGLLTLGYVF
;
A
#
# COMPACT_ATOMS: atom_id res chain seq x y z
N MET A 1 1.35 -12.34 -12.89
CA MET A 1 0.96 -13.23 -11.76
C MET A 1 -0.55 -13.40 -11.76
N ASP A 2 -1.04 -14.62 -11.67
CA ASP A 2 -2.47 -14.87 -11.48
C ASP A 2 -2.83 -14.66 -10.00
N LYS A 3 -3.67 -13.65 -9.74
CA LYS A 3 -4.11 -13.25 -8.38
C LYS A 3 -4.74 -14.43 -7.62
N GLN A 4 -5.58 -15.21 -8.28
CA GLN A 4 -6.33 -16.30 -7.62
C GLN A 4 -5.41 -17.48 -7.25
N VAL A 5 -4.45 -17.78 -8.10
CA VAL A 5 -3.44 -18.81 -7.81
C VAL A 5 -2.58 -18.37 -6.63
N TYR A 6 -2.13 -17.12 -6.65
CA TYR A 6 -1.29 -16.56 -5.57
C TYR A 6 -2.03 -16.54 -4.22
N LEU A 7 -3.27 -16.07 -4.19
CA LEU A 7 -4.07 -16.04 -2.94
C LEU A 7 -4.34 -17.45 -2.41
N ARG A 8 -4.67 -18.43 -3.28
CA ARG A 8 -4.86 -19.82 -2.83
C ARG A 8 -3.61 -20.38 -2.16
N GLU A 9 -2.44 -20.10 -2.71
CA GLU A 9 -1.18 -20.56 -2.10
C GLU A 9 -0.92 -19.89 -0.74
N LEU A 10 -1.15 -18.57 -0.62
CA LEU A 10 -1.03 -17.89 0.67
C LEU A 10 -1.99 -18.46 1.71
N PHE A 11 -3.26 -18.67 1.36
CA PHE A 11 -4.23 -19.26 2.29
C PHE A 11 -3.86 -20.69 2.66
N ARG A 12 -3.45 -21.52 1.71
CA ARG A 12 -2.98 -22.88 2.00
C ARG A 12 -1.85 -22.88 3.02
N ARG A 13 -0.87 -21.99 2.87
CA ARG A 13 0.25 -21.88 3.80
C ARG A 13 -0.21 -21.40 5.17
N ALA A 14 -1.07 -20.40 5.22
CA ALA A 14 -1.65 -19.91 6.47
C ALA A 14 -2.42 -21.02 7.23
N ASP A 15 -3.22 -21.81 6.50
CA ASP A 15 -3.97 -22.93 7.09
C ASP A 15 -3.04 -24.04 7.64
N CYS A 16 -1.83 -24.16 7.07
CA CYS A 16 -0.78 -25.03 7.60
C CYS A 16 0.02 -24.43 8.76
N GLY A 17 -0.32 -23.22 9.20
CA GLY A 17 0.41 -22.50 10.26
C GLY A 17 1.73 -21.90 9.81
N GLU A 18 1.99 -21.80 8.50
CA GLU A 18 3.18 -21.14 7.97
C GLU A 18 3.03 -19.62 8.07
N PRO A 19 4.04 -18.88 8.56
CA PRO A 19 3.97 -17.41 8.60
C PRO A 19 3.98 -16.83 7.18
N LEU A 20 3.14 -15.81 6.97
CA LEU A 20 3.15 -14.98 5.76
C LEU A 20 3.84 -13.65 6.07
N ILE A 21 4.81 -13.29 5.24
CA ILE A 21 5.63 -12.10 5.46
C ILE A 21 5.30 -11.04 4.40
N VAL A 22 4.69 -9.95 4.86
CA VAL A 22 4.53 -8.73 4.07
C VAL A 22 5.56 -7.71 4.53
N ALA A 23 6.52 -7.37 3.68
CA ALA A 23 7.58 -6.45 4.03
C ALA A 23 7.30 -5.03 3.53
N GLY A 24 7.27 -4.04 4.44
CA GLY A 24 7.22 -2.63 4.10
C GLY A 24 8.60 -2.13 3.66
N VAL A 25 8.71 -1.63 2.43
CA VAL A 25 9.99 -1.24 1.82
C VAL A 25 9.93 0.18 1.25
N GLY A 26 10.95 0.99 1.51
CA GLY A 26 11.00 2.40 1.12
C GLY A 26 11.98 2.72 -0.01
N CYS A 27 12.77 1.75 -0.47
CA CYS A 27 13.70 1.93 -1.58
C CYS A 27 14.10 0.58 -2.19
N GLY A 28 14.82 0.61 -3.32
CA GLY A 28 15.26 -0.61 -4.01
C GLY A 28 16.20 -1.49 -3.16
N LEU A 29 17.03 -0.90 -2.29
CA LEU A 29 17.93 -1.68 -1.41
C LEU A 29 17.11 -2.53 -0.43
N THR A 30 16.14 -1.92 0.26
CA THR A 30 15.29 -2.65 1.21
C THR A 30 14.40 -3.67 0.51
N ALA A 31 13.92 -3.36 -0.70
CA ALA A 31 13.16 -4.30 -1.52
C ALA A 31 13.96 -5.55 -1.89
N ARG A 32 15.20 -5.36 -2.35
CA ARG A 32 16.10 -6.48 -2.67
C ARG A 32 16.39 -7.35 -1.45
N GLY A 33 16.69 -6.72 -0.31
CA GLY A 33 16.94 -7.46 0.94
C GLY A 33 15.74 -8.26 1.41
N ALA A 34 14.54 -7.67 1.40
CA ALA A 34 13.32 -8.33 1.81
C ALA A 34 12.94 -9.48 0.86
N ALA A 35 13.08 -9.29 -0.46
CA ALA A 35 12.84 -10.34 -1.45
C ALA A 35 13.82 -11.52 -1.28
N ALA A 36 15.11 -11.23 -1.10
CA ALA A 36 16.13 -12.26 -0.84
C ALA A 36 15.91 -12.98 0.50
N GLY A 37 15.33 -12.30 1.49
CA GLY A 37 14.93 -12.86 2.77
C GLY A 37 13.66 -13.71 2.74
N GLY A 38 13.00 -13.86 1.58
CA GLY A 38 11.84 -14.72 1.42
C GLY A 38 10.50 -14.03 1.78
N ALA A 39 10.42 -12.72 1.71
CA ALA A 39 9.13 -12.04 1.86
C ALA A 39 8.14 -12.49 0.77
N ASP A 40 6.91 -12.78 1.18
CA ASP A 40 5.84 -13.20 0.27
C ASP A 40 5.35 -12.04 -0.58
N LEU A 41 5.21 -10.88 0.03
CA LEU A 41 4.75 -9.66 -0.63
C LEU A 41 5.58 -8.47 -0.14
N LEU A 42 5.95 -7.58 -1.04
CA LEU A 42 6.48 -6.28 -0.66
C LEU A 42 5.37 -5.24 -0.75
N CYS A 43 5.38 -4.28 0.16
CA CYS A 43 4.51 -3.12 0.11
C CYS A 43 5.34 -1.84 0.22
N THR A 44 5.21 -0.93 -0.77
CA THR A 44 5.86 0.37 -0.71
C THR A 44 4.84 1.49 -0.54
N TYR A 45 5.13 2.42 0.34
CA TYR A 45 4.24 3.51 0.74
C TYR A 45 5.03 4.64 1.40
N ASN A 46 4.43 5.82 1.52
CA ASN A 46 5.09 7.00 2.09
C ASN A 46 5.72 6.75 3.47
N THR A 47 5.06 6.01 4.36
CA THR A 47 5.58 5.66 5.69
C THR A 47 6.90 4.90 5.61
N ALA A 48 7.04 3.97 4.64
CA ALA A 48 8.28 3.25 4.43
C ALA A 48 9.39 4.16 3.91
N VAL A 49 9.04 5.14 3.05
CA VAL A 49 9.98 6.18 2.58
C VAL A 49 10.46 7.05 3.75
N TYR A 50 9.57 7.49 4.63
CA TYR A 50 9.97 8.25 5.81
C TYR A 50 10.93 7.47 6.71
N ARG A 51 10.64 6.18 6.95
CA ARG A 51 11.49 5.32 7.80
C ARG A 51 12.92 5.20 7.29
N ILE A 52 13.14 5.06 5.99
CA ILE A 52 14.50 4.99 5.44
C ILE A 52 15.26 6.32 5.55
N HIS A 53 14.55 7.44 5.69
CA HIS A 53 15.13 8.75 5.94
C HIS A 53 15.29 9.07 7.44
N GLY A 54 15.00 8.11 8.33
CA GLY A 54 15.06 8.31 9.78
C GLY A 54 13.92 9.17 10.36
N VAL A 55 12.85 9.38 9.58
CA VAL A 55 11.69 10.15 10.01
C VAL A 55 10.69 9.24 10.74
N PRO A 56 10.12 9.67 11.90
CA PRO A 56 9.15 8.87 12.62
C PRO A 56 7.90 8.55 11.82
N THR A 57 7.37 7.33 11.98
CA THR A 57 6.18 6.83 11.28
C THR A 57 4.98 7.78 11.38
N ALA A 58 4.75 8.40 12.54
CA ALA A 58 3.62 9.30 12.76
C ALA A 58 3.59 10.49 11.79
N MET A 59 4.74 10.91 11.28
CA MET A 59 4.84 12.01 10.32
C MET A 59 4.16 11.70 8.99
N ALA A 60 4.07 10.43 8.62
CA ALA A 60 3.44 9.97 7.38
C ALA A 60 1.92 10.26 7.31
N PHE A 61 1.30 10.53 8.45
CA PHE A 61 -0.13 10.83 8.57
C PHE A 61 -0.42 12.33 8.67
N LEU A 62 0.61 13.16 8.63
CA LEU A 62 0.49 14.61 8.68
C LEU A 62 0.66 15.21 7.27
N PRO A 63 0.09 16.40 7.00
CA PRO A 63 0.03 16.98 5.65
C PRO A 63 1.32 17.72 5.25
N TYR A 64 2.49 17.12 5.48
CA TYR A 64 3.77 17.71 5.09
C TYR A 64 4.12 17.49 3.63
N ASP A 65 3.77 16.30 3.12
CA ASP A 65 4.11 15.88 1.77
C ASP A 65 2.89 15.29 1.04
N ASP A 66 3.01 15.16 -0.28
CA ASP A 66 2.10 14.36 -1.07
C ASP A 66 2.45 12.86 -0.89
N CYS A 67 1.72 12.17 -0.02
CA CYS A 67 1.96 10.77 0.31
C CYS A 67 1.93 9.85 -0.92
N ASN A 68 1.03 10.12 -1.87
CA ASN A 68 0.91 9.35 -3.09
C ASN A 68 2.11 9.57 -4.02
N GLN A 69 2.56 10.82 -4.14
CA GLN A 69 3.73 11.14 -4.94
C GLN A 69 5.00 10.49 -4.39
N LEU A 70 5.18 10.51 -3.05
CA LEU A 70 6.31 9.81 -2.40
C LEU A 70 6.31 8.31 -2.74
N THR A 71 5.16 7.66 -2.67
CA THR A 71 5.02 6.25 -3.05
C THR A 71 5.36 6.03 -4.52
N PHE A 72 4.80 6.81 -5.43
CA PHE A 72 5.04 6.67 -6.87
C PHE A 72 6.50 6.93 -7.26
N ASN A 73 7.18 7.87 -6.60
CA ASN A 73 8.58 8.19 -6.86
C ASN A 73 9.53 7.01 -6.63
N VAL A 74 9.22 6.14 -5.69
CA VAL A 74 10.06 4.97 -5.36
C VAL A 74 9.54 3.66 -5.97
N ALA A 75 8.28 3.61 -6.42
CA ALA A 75 7.63 2.37 -6.87
C ALA A 75 8.42 1.66 -7.97
N GLY A 76 8.89 2.36 -9.00
CA GLY A 76 9.63 1.78 -10.11
C GLY A 76 10.93 1.09 -9.66
N GLN A 77 11.72 1.74 -8.80
CA GLN A 77 12.96 1.14 -8.28
C GLN A 77 12.69 -0.04 -7.35
N VAL A 78 11.62 0.02 -6.56
CA VAL A 78 11.21 -1.08 -5.67
C VAL A 78 10.80 -2.30 -6.49
N ILE A 79 9.94 -2.13 -7.49
CA ILE A 79 9.49 -3.20 -8.37
C ILE A 79 10.66 -3.83 -9.13
N ALA A 80 11.55 -3.01 -9.68
CA ALA A 80 12.74 -3.52 -10.37
C ALA A 80 13.68 -4.31 -9.46
N ALA A 81 13.79 -3.92 -8.19
CA ALA A 81 14.66 -4.58 -7.21
C ALA A 81 14.03 -5.82 -6.55
N ALA A 82 12.71 -5.95 -6.60
CA ALA A 82 11.95 -7.04 -5.98
C ALA A 82 12.11 -8.40 -6.70
N GLY A 83 12.61 -8.40 -7.94
CA GLY A 83 12.72 -9.61 -8.75
C GLY A 83 11.36 -10.24 -9.04
N GLN A 84 11.12 -11.45 -8.54
CA GLN A 84 9.83 -12.15 -8.71
C GLN A 84 8.86 -11.91 -7.56
N THR A 85 9.31 -11.28 -6.47
CA THR A 85 8.43 -11.01 -5.33
C THR A 85 7.40 -9.95 -5.69
N PRO A 86 6.10 -10.22 -5.51
CA PRO A 86 5.04 -9.27 -5.86
C PRO A 86 5.15 -7.97 -5.06
N VAL A 87 4.76 -6.84 -5.66
CA VAL A 87 4.81 -5.52 -5.01
C VAL A 87 3.42 -4.89 -5.02
N ALA A 88 2.92 -4.53 -3.84
CA ALA A 88 1.77 -3.67 -3.66
C ALA A 88 2.19 -2.22 -3.37
N LEU A 89 1.34 -1.26 -3.74
CA LEU A 89 1.52 0.16 -3.40
C LEU A 89 0.50 0.58 -2.34
N GLY A 90 0.98 1.25 -1.29
CA GLY A 90 0.13 1.96 -0.36
C GLY A 90 -0.25 3.32 -0.93
N LEU A 91 -1.54 3.58 -1.04
CA LEU A 91 -2.09 4.82 -1.59
C LEU A 91 -3.05 5.48 -0.60
N GLY A 92 -2.82 6.77 -0.33
CA GLY A 92 -3.69 7.58 0.51
C GLY A 92 -4.94 8.02 -0.25
N ALA A 93 -6.08 7.47 0.13
CA ALA A 93 -7.36 7.79 -0.49
C ALA A 93 -7.88 9.19 -0.12
N HIS A 94 -7.41 9.76 0.98
CA HIS A 94 -7.89 11.01 1.57
C HIS A 94 -7.46 12.28 0.82
N ASP A 95 -6.60 12.19 -0.22
CA ASP A 95 -6.26 13.36 -1.02
C ASP A 95 -7.40 13.70 -2.00
N PRO A 96 -8.15 14.80 -1.80
CA PRO A 96 -9.29 15.15 -2.65
C PRO A 96 -8.90 15.54 -4.09
N ARG A 97 -7.62 15.88 -4.31
CA ARG A 97 -7.09 16.23 -5.64
C ARG A 97 -6.88 15.01 -6.52
N ARG A 98 -6.89 13.80 -5.95
CA ARG A 98 -6.61 12.55 -6.65
C ARG A 98 -7.90 11.82 -7.03
N ASN A 99 -7.95 11.38 -8.29
CA ASN A 99 -8.96 10.44 -8.74
C ASN A 99 -8.49 9.02 -8.44
N LEU A 100 -9.26 8.26 -7.66
CA LEU A 100 -8.88 6.94 -7.17
C LEU A 100 -8.66 5.94 -8.31
N GLU A 101 -9.52 5.97 -9.34
CA GLU A 101 -9.39 5.08 -10.48
C GLU A 101 -8.08 5.30 -11.24
N ARG A 102 -7.74 6.57 -11.52
CA ARG A 102 -6.47 6.94 -12.16
C ARG A 102 -5.26 6.57 -11.31
N MET A 103 -5.35 6.67 -9.99
CA MET A 103 -4.28 6.23 -9.10
C MET A 103 -4.03 4.73 -9.21
N VAL A 104 -5.09 3.92 -9.20
CA VAL A 104 -5.01 2.48 -9.38
C VAL A 104 -4.44 2.12 -10.76
N GLU A 105 -4.89 2.78 -11.82
CA GLU A 105 -4.38 2.58 -13.19
C GLU A 105 -2.89 2.94 -13.30
N ASN A 106 -2.46 4.02 -12.65
CA ASN A 106 -1.04 4.38 -12.60
C ASN A 106 -0.21 3.31 -11.90
N ALA A 107 -0.68 2.78 -10.79
CA ALA A 107 -0.03 1.69 -10.07
C ALA A 107 0.11 0.43 -10.95
N MET A 108 -0.95 0.05 -11.66
CA MET A 108 -0.92 -1.07 -12.61
C MET A 108 0.10 -0.85 -13.73
N ARG A 109 0.15 0.36 -14.29
CA ARG A 109 1.07 0.71 -15.39
C ARG A 109 2.54 0.62 -14.96
N ILE A 110 2.84 0.91 -13.70
CA ILE A 110 4.19 0.78 -13.13
C ILE A 110 4.55 -0.69 -12.88
N GLY A 111 3.56 -1.57 -12.81
CA GLY A 111 3.76 -3.00 -12.56
C GLY A 111 3.40 -3.45 -11.14
N ALA A 112 2.72 -2.62 -10.36
CA ALA A 112 2.19 -3.05 -9.07
C ALA A 112 1.12 -4.13 -9.25
N VAL A 113 1.12 -5.12 -8.36
CA VAL A 113 0.16 -6.22 -8.36
C VAL A 113 -0.92 -6.07 -7.29
N GLY A 114 -0.78 -5.08 -6.42
CA GLY A 114 -1.72 -4.86 -5.32
C GLY A 114 -1.76 -3.41 -4.86
N ILE A 115 -2.81 -3.09 -4.10
CA ILE A 115 -3.03 -1.79 -3.46
C ILE A 115 -3.34 -2.01 -1.98
N ALA A 116 -2.78 -1.13 -1.14
CA ALA A 116 -3.13 -0.98 0.27
C ALA A 116 -3.66 0.43 0.54
N ASN A 117 -4.57 0.58 1.51
CA ASN A 117 -5.03 1.89 1.98
C ASN A 117 -4.03 2.46 3.01
N GLU A 118 -2.85 2.88 2.55
CA GLU A 118 -1.79 3.42 3.39
C GLU A 118 -1.24 4.72 2.75
N PRO A 119 -1.20 5.85 3.45
CA PRO A 119 -1.61 6.08 4.84
C PRO A 119 -3.13 6.10 5.00
N PHE A 120 -3.61 5.60 6.13
CA PHE A 120 -5.05 5.37 6.41
C PHE A 120 -5.61 6.38 7.43
N ILE A 121 -6.86 6.77 7.22
CA ILE A 121 -7.60 7.70 8.11
C ILE A 121 -8.04 6.98 9.41
N GLY A 122 -8.03 5.65 9.43
CA GLY A 122 -8.36 4.86 10.60
C GLY A 122 -7.58 5.20 11.87
N MET A 123 -6.37 5.77 11.73
CA MET A 123 -5.58 6.27 12.87
C MET A 123 -6.17 7.52 13.53
N TYR A 124 -6.95 8.29 12.80
CA TYR A 124 -7.53 9.50 13.36
C TYR A 124 -8.73 9.16 14.25
N SER A 125 -8.90 9.95 15.30
CA SER A 125 -9.99 9.79 16.26
C SER A 125 -10.62 11.15 16.59
N GLY A 126 -11.71 11.14 17.37
CA GLY A 126 -12.36 12.34 17.85
C GLY A 126 -12.85 13.26 16.74
N ASP A 127 -12.63 14.54 16.90
CA ASP A 127 -13.13 15.59 16.01
C ASP A 127 -12.52 15.53 14.61
N LEU A 128 -11.22 15.27 14.50
CA LEU A 128 -10.57 15.17 13.20
C LEU A 128 -11.18 14.06 12.36
N ARG A 129 -11.41 12.88 12.95
CA ARG A 129 -12.07 11.77 12.26
C ARG A 129 -13.47 12.17 11.77
N ARG A 130 -14.28 12.78 12.64
CA ARG A 130 -15.63 13.23 12.26
C ARG A 130 -15.60 14.26 11.12
N GLN A 131 -14.67 15.20 11.15
CA GLN A 131 -14.52 16.19 10.09
C GLN A 131 -14.13 15.55 8.75
N MET A 132 -13.19 14.60 8.76
CA MET A 132 -12.79 13.87 7.55
C MET A 132 -13.95 13.09 6.95
N ASP A 133 -14.73 12.40 7.80
CA ASP A 133 -15.92 11.66 7.35
C ASP A 133 -16.99 12.62 6.78
N ALA A 134 -17.21 13.77 7.42
CA ALA A 134 -18.22 14.77 6.99
C ALA A 134 -17.92 15.37 5.62
N VAL A 135 -16.64 15.49 5.24
CA VAL A 135 -16.23 16.00 3.91
C VAL A 135 -15.96 14.89 2.89
N GLY A 136 -16.30 13.63 3.21
CA GLY A 136 -16.16 12.50 2.31
C GLY A 136 -14.71 12.03 2.09
N LEU A 137 -13.79 12.39 2.97
CA LEU A 137 -12.36 12.01 2.92
C LEU A 137 -11.99 10.98 3.98
N GLY A 138 -12.99 10.39 4.64
CA GLY A 138 -12.79 9.40 5.69
C GLY A 138 -12.64 7.97 5.16
N PHE A 139 -12.93 7.00 6.03
CA PHE A 139 -12.72 5.58 5.75
C PHE A 139 -13.53 5.04 4.57
N SER A 140 -14.73 5.59 4.31
CA SER A 140 -15.54 5.21 3.14
C SER A 140 -14.78 5.37 1.81
N ARG A 141 -13.93 6.40 1.70
CA ARG A 141 -13.12 6.65 0.52
C ARG A 141 -11.95 5.65 0.40
N GLU A 142 -11.43 5.16 1.52
CA GLU A 142 -10.46 4.05 1.51
C GLU A 142 -11.10 2.75 1.01
N LEU A 143 -12.34 2.46 1.44
CA LEU A 143 -13.10 1.32 0.91
C LEU A 143 -13.33 1.44 -0.60
N GLU A 144 -13.61 2.64 -1.09
CA GLU A 144 -13.74 2.90 -2.53
C GLU A 144 -12.44 2.61 -3.29
N LEU A 145 -11.28 3.02 -2.75
CA LEU A 145 -9.97 2.71 -3.31
C LEU A 145 -9.74 1.20 -3.40
N ILE A 146 -9.96 0.47 -2.30
CA ILE A 146 -9.78 -0.97 -2.21
C ILE A 146 -10.74 -1.69 -3.18
N ASN A 147 -12.00 -1.29 -3.23
CA ASN A 147 -12.99 -1.84 -4.16
C ASN A 147 -12.59 -1.60 -5.62
N THR A 148 -12.09 -0.40 -5.93
CA THR A 148 -11.62 -0.06 -7.28
C THR A 148 -10.44 -0.94 -7.69
N ALA A 149 -9.46 -1.12 -6.81
CA ALA A 149 -8.32 -2.01 -7.05
C ALA A 149 -8.77 -3.48 -7.24
N SER A 150 -9.68 -3.95 -6.40
CA SER A 150 -10.21 -5.31 -6.49
C SER A 150 -10.94 -5.58 -7.81
N ARG A 151 -11.81 -4.66 -8.25
CA ARG A 151 -12.52 -4.76 -9.55
C ARG A 151 -11.56 -4.77 -10.74
N LYS A 152 -10.42 -4.10 -10.65
CA LYS A 152 -9.36 -4.11 -11.67
C LYS A 152 -8.44 -5.34 -11.59
N GLY A 153 -8.73 -6.29 -10.69
CA GLY A 153 -8.00 -7.56 -10.57
C GLY A 153 -6.73 -7.50 -9.72
N LEU A 154 -6.46 -6.40 -9.04
CA LEU A 154 -5.30 -6.27 -8.14
C LEU A 154 -5.53 -6.99 -6.81
N LEU A 155 -4.44 -7.42 -6.16
CA LEU A 155 -4.46 -7.78 -4.74
C LEU A 155 -4.86 -6.57 -3.91
N THR A 156 -5.50 -6.81 -2.78
CA THR A 156 -5.88 -5.73 -1.86
C THR A 156 -5.45 -6.06 -0.44
N LEU A 157 -4.84 -5.10 0.23
CA LEU A 157 -4.47 -5.15 1.64
C LEU A 157 -5.27 -4.05 2.35
N GLY A 158 -6.17 -4.44 3.24
CA GLY A 158 -6.99 -3.50 4.00
C GLY A 158 -6.45 -3.30 5.41
N TYR A 159 -6.11 -2.07 5.78
CA TYR A 159 -5.93 -1.67 7.16
C TYR A 159 -7.27 -1.24 7.73
N VAL A 160 -7.67 -1.87 8.81
CA VAL A 160 -8.97 -1.63 9.51
C VAL A 160 -8.71 -1.42 10.99
N PHE A 161 -9.52 -0.53 11.65
CA PHE A 161 -9.38 -0.15 13.04
C PHE A 161 -10.73 -0.04 13.73
#